data_e7b7c0c61ef97aaaf180b45e468922ff
#
_entry.id   e7b7c0c61ef97aaaf180b45e468922ff
#
_cell.length_a   1.000
_cell.length_b   1.000
_cell.length_c   1.000
_cell.angle_alpha   90.00
_cell.angle_beta   90.00
_cell.angle_gamma   90.00
#
_symmetry.space_group_name_H-M   'P 1'
#
loop_
_entity.id
_entity.type
_entity.pdbx_description
1 polymer ?
#
loop_
_entity_poly.entity_id
_entity_poly.type
_entity_poly.pdbx_seq_one_letter_code
_entity_poly.pdbx_strand_id
1 'polypeptide(L)'
;MSNKRLIIALDFKNIDEVSNFISKLDPQKCIAKVGLQLYISEGPKVLEFLSHKGFEIFLDLKLHDIPNTVKKSVEEISQYNVKLTTIHLQGGRDMIQAANEAKRDTKILGVSLLTSLDDSDTSCLLYTS
;
A
#
# COMPACT_ATOMS: atom_id res chain seq x y z
N MET A 1 -5.31 -7.48 16.32
CA MET A 1 -4.64 -8.03 15.12
C MET A 1 -5.67 -8.70 14.24
N SER A 2 -5.60 -8.45 12.96
CA SER A 2 -6.54 -9.05 12.01
C SER A 2 -6.27 -10.55 11.85
N ASN A 3 -7.33 -11.36 11.86
CA ASN A 3 -7.26 -12.79 11.53
C ASN A 3 -7.57 -13.04 10.04
N LYS A 4 -7.74 -11.98 9.26
CA LYS A 4 -8.09 -12.08 7.85
C LYS A 4 -6.88 -12.55 7.04
N ARG A 5 -7.11 -13.51 6.17
CA ARG A 5 -6.05 -14.10 5.33
C ARG A 5 -6.22 -13.82 3.85
N LEU A 6 -7.32 -13.18 3.47
CA LEU A 6 -7.62 -12.89 2.09
C LEU A 6 -7.46 -11.39 1.83
N ILE A 7 -6.67 -11.07 0.84
CA ILE A 7 -6.48 -9.70 0.35
C ILE A 7 -7.09 -9.62 -1.04
N ILE A 8 -8.04 -8.69 -1.22
CA ILE A 8 -8.72 -8.49 -2.50
C ILE A 8 -8.16 -7.23 -3.14
N ALA A 9 -7.60 -7.36 -4.33
CA ALA A 9 -7.10 -6.23 -5.10
C ALA A 9 -8.26 -5.47 -5.76
N LEU A 10 -8.34 -4.18 -5.48
CA LEU A 10 -9.37 -3.30 -6.05
C LEU A 10 -8.78 -2.54 -7.25
N ASP A 11 -8.55 -3.24 -8.34
CA ASP A 11 -7.96 -2.69 -9.56
C ASP A 11 -9.04 -2.04 -10.43
N PHE A 12 -9.66 -0.98 -9.89
CA PHE A 12 -10.75 -0.24 -10.53
C PHE A 12 -10.36 1.22 -10.75
N LYS A 13 -11.11 1.90 -11.60
CA LYS A 13 -10.80 3.30 -11.97
C LYS A 13 -11.39 4.31 -10.99
N ASN A 14 -12.50 3.99 -10.35
CA ASN A 14 -13.23 4.96 -9.54
C ASN A 14 -14.00 4.28 -8.40
N ILE A 15 -14.53 5.12 -7.51
CA ILE A 15 -15.29 4.65 -6.34
C ILE A 15 -16.57 3.92 -6.73
N ASP A 16 -17.23 4.31 -7.83
CA ASP A 16 -18.47 3.65 -8.23
C ASP A 16 -18.23 2.17 -8.59
N GLU A 17 -17.17 1.89 -9.32
CA GLU A 17 -16.78 0.51 -9.63
C GLU A 17 -16.40 -0.25 -8.36
N VAL A 18 -15.64 0.38 -7.47
CA VAL A 18 -15.28 -0.20 -6.18
C VAL A 18 -16.53 -0.52 -5.37
N SER A 19 -17.46 0.41 -5.27
CA SER A 19 -18.70 0.26 -4.52
C SER A 19 -19.52 -0.94 -5.01
N ASN A 20 -19.67 -1.08 -6.31
CA ASN A 20 -20.38 -2.21 -6.91
C ASN A 20 -19.72 -3.55 -6.55
N PHE A 21 -18.40 -3.60 -6.62
CA PHE A 21 -17.64 -4.82 -6.35
C PHE A 21 -17.71 -5.20 -4.87
N ILE A 22 -17.42 -4.26 -3.95
CA ILE A 22 -17.35 -4.57 -2.53
C ILE A 22 -18.70 -4.87 -1.90
N SER A 23 -19.80 -4.48 -2.56
CA SER A 23 -21.15 -4.81 -2.08
C SER A 23 -21.37 -6.32 -1.99
N LYS A 24 -20.57 -7.10 -2.70
CA LYS A 24 -20.63 -8.56 -2.73
C LYS A 24 -19.67 -9.22 -1.73
N LEU A 25 -18.88 -8.43 -1.02
CA LEU A 25 -17.85 -8.92 -0.12
C LEU A 25 -18.23 -8.70 1.34
N ASP A 26 -17.75 -9.62 2.21
CA ASP A 26 -17.86 -9.46 3.65
C ASP A 26 -16.59 -8.79 4.19
N PRO A 27 -16.69 -7.55 4.71
CA PRO A 27 -15.52 -6.84 5.22
C PRO A 27 -14.83 -7.54 6.40
N GLN A 28 -15.52 -8.47 7.07
CA GLN A 28 -14.92 -9.24 8.15
C GLN A 28 -13.97 -10.34 7.65
N LYS A 29 -14.05 -10.69 6.38
CA LYS A 29 -13.31 -11.83 5.82
C LYS A 29 -12.13 -11.46 4.95
N CYS A 30 -12.00 -10.20 4.56
CA CYS A 30 -10.94 -9.80 3.65
C CYS A 30 -10.42 -8.39 3.94
N ILE A 31 -9.22 -8.14 3.45
CA ILE A 31 -8.58 -6.83 3.45
C ILE A 31 -8.68 -6.28 2.03
N ALA A 32 -9.07 -5.02 1.90
CA ALA A 32 -9.17 -4.35 0.61
C ALA A 32 -7.81 -3.73 0.24
N LYS A 33 -7.22 -4.15 -0.88
CA LYS A 33 -5.97 -3.57 -1.35
C LYS A 33 -6.26 -2.46 -2.35
N VAL A 34 -5.78 -1.26 -2.03
CA VAL A 34 -5.81 -0.09 -2.91
C VAL A 34 -4.42 0.07 -3.52
N GLY A 35 -4.34 -0.07 -4.83
CA GLY A 35 -3.10 0.11 -5.57
C GLY A 35 -2.91 1.53 -6.07
N LEU A 36 -1.82 1.73 -6.80
CA LEU A 36 -1.39 3.06 -7.25
C LEU A 36 -2.43 3.73 -8.16
N GLN A 37 -2.98 3.01 -9.14
CA GLN A 37 -3.93 3.58 -10.10
C GLN A 37 -5.18 4.11 -9.40
N LEU A 38 -5.80 3.32 -8.55
CA LEU A 38 -7.02 3.72 -7.84
C LEU A 38 -6.74 4.89 -6.90
N TYR A 39 -5.60 4.87 -6.22
CA TYR A 39 -5.24 5.95 -5.31
C TYR A 39 -4.98 7.26 -6.04
N ILE A 40 -4.30 7.21 -7.19
CA ILE A 40 -4.08 8.41 -8.02
C ILE A 40 -5.42 8.96 -8.53
N SER A 41 -6.32 8.07 -8.94
CA SER A 41 -7.63 8.48 -9.48
C SER A 41 -8.52 9.11 -8.43
N GLU A 42 -8.59 8.51 -7.24
CA GLU A 42 -9.58 8.91 -6.22
C GLU A 42 -8.99 9.62 -5.01
N GLY A 43 -7.71 9.48 -4.77
CA GLY A 43 -7.05 10.09 -3.62
C GLY A 43 -7.48 9.46 -2.29
N PRO A 44 -7.23 10.17 -1.18
CA PRO A 44 -7.54 9.65 0.16
C PRO A 44 -9.00 9.31 0.41
N LYS A 45 -9.92 9.88 -0.35
CA LYS A 45 -11.35 9.61 -0.14
C LYS A 45 -11.71 8.15 -0.34
N VAL A 46 -10.94 7.39 -1.15
CA VAL A 46 -11.19 5.96 -1.30
C VAL A 46 -10.87 5.22 0.00
N LEU A 47 -9.89 5.67 0.75
CA LEU A 47 -9.53 5.09 2.05
C LEU A 47 -10.66 5.33 3.06
N GLU A 48 -11.18 6.54 3.11
CA GLU A 48 -12.31 6.88 3.98
C GLU A 48 -13.55 6.08 3.61
N PHE A 49 -13.82 5.95 2.32
CA PHE A 49 -14.97 5.19 1.82
C PHE A 49 -14.90 3.72 2.25
N LEU A 50 -13.76 3.08 2.06
CA LEU A 50 -13.57 1.68 2.43
C LEU A 50 -13.64 1.48 3.95
N SER A 51 -13.06 2.40 4.71
CA SER A 51 -13.11 2.36 6.16
C SER A 51 -14.56 2.45 6.67
N HIS A 52 -15.36 3.34 6.10
CA HIS A 52 -16.77 3.47 6.41
C HIS A 52 -17.57 2.19 6.11
N LYS A 53 -17.14 1.44 5.10
CA LYS A 53 -17.76 0.15 4.77
C LYS A 53 -17.26 -1.01 5.66
N GLY A 54 -16.36 -0.72 6.59
CA GLY A 54 -15.86 -1.69 7.56
C GLY A 54 -14.65 -2.49 7.11
N PHE A 55 -14.03 -2.13 5.99
CA PHE A 55 -12.85 -2.83 5.49
C PHE A 55 -11.56 -2.35 6.16
N GLU A 56 -10.69 -3.29 6.50
CA GLU A 56 -9.29 -2.98 6.73
C GLU A 56 -8.62 -2.78 5.36
N ILE A 57 -7.64 -1.89 5.30
CA ILE A 57 -7.05 -1.44 4.05
C ILE A 57 -5.58 -1.82 3.97
N PHE A 58 -5.17 -2.33 2.81
CA PHE A 58 -3.77 -2.47 2.40
C PHE A 58 -3.52 -1.41 1.33
N LEU A 59 -2.74 -0.38 1.65
CA LEU A 59 -2.39 0.68 0.69
C LEU A 59 -1.05 0.34 0.05
N ASP A 60 -1.09 -0.07 -1.21
CA ASP A 60 0.07 -0.58 -1.95
C ASP A 60 0.58 0.46 -2.94
N LEU A 61 1.37 1.41 -2.46
CA LEU A 61 1.96 2.47 -3.28
C LEU A 61 3.44 2.24 -3.59
N LYS A 62 4.08 1.29 -2.91
CA LYS A 62 5.51 0.97 -3.07
C LYS A 62 6.38 2.22 -2.97
N LEU A 63 6.29 2.90 -1.83
CA LEU A 63 6.98 4.16 -1.59
C LEU A 63 8.49 4.02 -1.77
N HIS A 64 9.07 4.95 -2.52
CA HIS A 64 10.50 4.95 -2.82
C HIS A 64 10.93 6.40 -3.06
N ASP A 65 11.44 7.03 -2.02
CA ASP A 65 11.83 8.43 -2.06
C ASP A 65 12.91 8.67 -1.01
N ILE A 66 13.35 9.90 -0.85
CA ILE A 66 14.30 10.22 0.20
C ILE A 66 13.67 9.98 1.58
N PRO A 67 14.49 9.68 2.61
CA PRO A 67 13.97 9.23 3.92
C PRO A 67 12.91 10.16 4.53
N ASN A 68 13.13 11.46 4.51
CA ASN A 68 12.18 12.40 5.11
C ASN A 68 10.82 12.41 4.41
N THR A 69 10.81 12.31 3.08
CA THR A 69 9.56 12.26 2.32
C THR A 69 8.78 10.98 2.62
N VAL A 70 9.48 9.86 2.70
CA VAL A 70 8.85 8.57 3.04
C VAL A 70 8.31 8.61 4.46
N LYS A 71 9.07 9.17 5.41
CA LYS A 71 8.62 9.32 6.80
C LYS A 71 7.30 10.08 6.87
N LYS A 72 7.24 11.25 6.26
CA LYS A 72 6.04 12.09 6.26
C LYS A 72 4.86 11.42 5.56
N SER A 73 5.14 10.72 4.46
CA SER A 73 4.11 9.98 3.74
C SER A 73 3.52 8.85 4.59
N VAL A 74 4.34 8.11 5.30
CA VAL A 74 3.87 7.05 6.20
C VAL A 74 3.09 7.63 7.39
N GLU A 75 3.51 8.79 7.91
CA GLU A 75 2.74 9.49 8.95
C GLU A 75 1.34 9.82 8.47
N GLU A 76 1.20 10.33 7.23
CA GLU A 76 -0.10 10.62 6.63
C GLU A 76 -0.93 9.34 6.45
N ILE A 77 -0.33 8.30 5.91
CA ILE A 77 -1.00 7.00 5.71
C ILE A 77 -1.53 6.45 7.04
N SER A 78 -0.76 6.60 8.12
CA SER A 78 -1.11 6.06 9.43
C SER A 78 -2.29 6.78 10.10
N GLN A 79 -2.72 7.90 9.56
CA GLN A 79 -3.91 8.62 10.05
C GLN A 79 -5.21 8.00 9.52
N TYR A 80 -5.14 7.23 8.46
CA TYR A 80 -6.28 6.50 7.91
C TYR A 80 -6.31 5.08 8.51
N ASN A 81 -7.36 4.34 8.29
CA ASN A 81 -7.46 2.96 8.79
C ASN A 81 -6.69 1.98 7.91
N VAL A 82 -5.41 2.28 7.66
CA VAL A 82 -4.53 1.44 6.84
C VAL A 82 -3.77 0.47 7.73
N LYS A 83 -3.95 -0.81 7.49
CA LYS A 83 -3.28 -1.88 8.24
C LYS A 83 -1.93 -2.26 7.66
N LEU A 84 -1.79 -2.17 6.34
CA LEU A 84 -0.58 -2.55 5.63
C LEU A 84 -0.24 -1.48 4.59
N THR A 85 1.04 -1.17 4.43
CA THR A 85 1.53 -0.34 3.33
C THR A 85 2.89 -0.86 2.88
N THR A 86 3.32 -0.49 1.68
CA THR A 86 4.54 -1.01 1.07
C THR A 86 5.58 0.07 0.85
N ILE A 87 6.84 -0.32 0.98
CA ILE A 87 7.99 0.51 0.61
C ILE A 87 8.97 -0.35 -0.20
N HIS A 88 9.76 0.29 -1.05
CA HIS A 88 10.85 -0.38 -1.76
C HIS A 88 12.07 -0.53 -0.84
N LEU A 89 12.59 -1.75 -0.74
CA LEU A 89 13.82 -1.98 0.04
C LEU A 89 15.05 -1.35 -0.60
N GLN A 90 15.02 -1.12 -1.91
CA GLN A 90 16.09 -0.44 -2.66
C GLN A 90 16.24 1.03 -2.26
N GLY A 91 15.30 1.59 -1.52
CA GLY A 91 15.42 2.94 -0.97
C GLY A 91 16.53 3.09 0.07
N GLY A 92 17.02 1.99 0.60
CA GLY A 92 18.15 1.97 1.53
C GLY A 92 17.73 1.99 2.99
N ARG A 93 18.73 1.77 3.84
CA ARG A 93 18.53 1.63 5.29
C ARG A 93 17.82 2.84 5.92
N ASP A 94 18.26 4.04 5.58
CA ASP A 94 17.72 5.25 6.21
C ASP A 94 16.25 5.46 5.86
N MET A 95 15.87 5.16 4.61
CA MET A 95 14.47 5.24 4.18
C MET A 95 13.61 4.20 4.91
N ILE A 96 14.11 2.97 5.02
CA ILE A 96 13.40 1.88 5.72
C ILE A 96 13.20 2.25 7.19
N GLN A 97 14.24 2.74 7.84
CA GLN A 97 14.18 3.15 9.25
C GLN A 97 13.19 4.29 9.45
N ALA A 98 13.23 5.31 8.56
CA ALA A 98 12.31 6.44 8.62
C ALA A 98 10.85 6.00 8.50
N ALA A 99 10.55 5.08 7.59
CA ALA A 99 9.22 4.51 7.44
C ALA A 99 8.79 3.76 8.72
N ASN A 100 9.68 2.97 9.28
CA ASN A 100 9.39 2.19 10.47
C ASN A 100 9.11 3.08 11.69
N GLU A 101 9.79 4.19 11.81
CA GLU A 101 9.56 5.15 12.91
C GLU A 101 8.19 5.83 12.80
N ALA A 102 7.66 5.99 11.60
CA ALA A 102 6.42 6.74 11.34
C ALA A 102 5.16 5.87 11.34
N LYS A 103 5.28 4.57 11.39
CA LYS A 103 4.21 3.63 10.99
C LYS A 103 3.04 3.51 11.97
N ARG A 104 3.17 3.87 13.22
CA ARG A 104 2.14 3.67 14.26
C ARG A 104 1.55 2.25 14.18
N ASP A 105 0.22 2.12 13.95
CA ASP A 105 -0.47 0.83 13.87
C ASP A 105 -0.41 0.19 12.47
N THR A 106 0.11 0.91 11.49
CA THR A 106 0.28 0.39 10.12
C THR A 106 1.51 -0.51 10.06
N LYS A 107 1.38 -1.69 9.46
CA LYS A 107 2.53 -2.57 9.21
C LYS A 107 3.18 -2.21 7.87
N ILE A 108 4.50 -2.23 7.85
CA ILE A 108 5.29 -1.94 6.65
C ILE A 108 5.73 -3.24 6.01
N LEU A 109 5.46 -3.39 4.72
CA LEU A 109 5.94 -4.51 3.91
C LEU A 109 7.02 -4.01 2.97
N GLY A 110 8.17 -4.69 2.96
CA GLY A 110 9.27 -4.37 2.07
C GLY A 110 9.15 -5.10 0.74
N VAL A 111 9.23 -4.34 -0.35
CA VAL A 111 9.25 -4.89 -1.71
C VAL A 111 10.71 -4.96 -2.17
N SER A 112 11.19 -6.18 -2.47
CA SER A 112 12.57 -6.37 -2.92
C SER A 112 12.70 -6.15 -4.43
N LEU A 113 11.96 -6.93 -5.22
CA LEU A 113 11.92 -6.82 -6.67
C LEU A 113 10.49 -6.91 -7.13
N LEU A 114 10.16 -6.20 -8.20
CA LEU A 114 8.84 -6.30 -8.81
C LEU A 114 8.70 -7.64 -9.53
N THR A 115 7.51 -8.22 -9.45
CA THR A 115 7.23 -9.52 -10.08
C THR A 115 7.30 -9.51 -11.60
N SER A 116 7.27 -8.32 -12.22
CA SER A 116 7.44 -8.13 -13.66
C SER A 116 8.90 -8.16 -14.11
N LEU A 117 9.87 -8.16 -13.17
CA LEU A 117 11.29 -8.12 -13.49
C LEU A 117 11.87 -9.52 -13.70
N ASP A 118 12.87 -9.62 -14.56
CA ASP A 118 13.63 -10.84 -14.79
C ASP A 118 15.12 -10.64 -14.46
N ASP A 119 15.94 -11.66 -14.74
CA ASP A 119 17.37 -11.62 -14.42
C ASP A 119 18.11 -10.50 -15.14
N SER A 120 17.73 -10.14 -16.37
CA SER A 120 18.40 -9.07 -17.09
C SER A 120 18.08 -7.70 -16.48
N ASP A 121 16.87 -7.51 -16.02
CA ASP A 121 16.47 -6.29 -15.31
C ASP A 121 17.23 -6.17 -13.99
N THR A 122 17.36 -7.25 -13.25
CA THR A 122 18.08 -7.30 -11.99
C THR A 122 19.57 -6.96 -12.18
N SER A 123 20.19 -7.52 -13.21
CA SER A 123 21.58 -7.20 -13.54
C SER A 123 21.76 -5.71 -13.84
N CYS A 124 20.85 -5.11 -14.60
CA CYS A 124 20.86 -3.69 -14.89
C CYS A 124 20.79 -2.83 -13.63
N LEU A 125 19.88 -3.15 -12.71
CA LEU A 125 19.72 -2.43 -11.45
C LEU A 125 20.97 -2.49 -10.58
N LEU A 126 21.61 -3.66 -10.50
CA LEU A 126 22.80 -3.86 -9.66
C LEU A 126 24.03 -3.12 -10.19
N TYR A 127 24.15 -2.95 -11.50
CA TYR A 127 25.31 -2.29 -12.10
C TYR A 127 25.15 -0.79 -12.32
N THR A 128 23.91 -0.28 -12.32
CA THR A 128 23.65 1.14 -12.63
C THR A 128 23.21 1.96 -11.43
N SER A 129 22.97 1.33 -10.31
CA SER A 129 22.51 2.02 -9.10
C SER A 129 23.64 2.49 -8.17
#